data_4c9bc61aedc2df4166f97dde055350a7
#
_entry.id   4c9bc61aedc2df4166f97dde055350a7
#
_cell.length_a   1.000
_cell.length_b   1.000
_cell.length_c   1.000
_cell.angle_alpha   90.00
_cell.angle_beta   90.00
_cell.angle_gamma   90.00
#
_symmetry.space_group_name_H-M   'P 1'
#
loop_
_entity.id
_entity.type
_entity.pdbx_description
1 polymer ?
#
loop_
_entity_poly.entity_id
_entity_poly.type
_entity_poly.pdbx_seq_one_letter_code
_entity_poly.pdbx_strand_id
1 'polypeptide(L)'
;MIPRSGWVLLAGLGACGGSTPAPHAAPTPVSRVAETASAAEVDKVWEQATKAVRRGKWGDVIKHLDRALLEFPPGDPRVTQAHMWEGEAQFALGNNLQAAREFRKASDDTPNDPLAPEALLRVADAYADLWRRPELDPSYGQTALATYQELLNRYPGTTAAKRAQMRIDDLQERFAYKEYKAALYYMRLKAYDSAILYLKDLVATYPRSAVAPDALIRLVQAYRTLGYKEDVQETCGYIRRFHSTAPGVGKACPKGAETS
;
A
#
# COMPACT_ATOMS: atom_id res chain seq x y z
N MET A 1 10.76 -60.19 -30.50
CA MET A 1 12.01 -60.97 -30.64
C MET A 1 12.96 -60.55 -29.56
N ILE A 2 13.17 -61.43 -28.57
CA ILE A 2 14.15 -61.37 -27.49
C ILE A 2 15.42 -62.06 -28.02
N PRO A 3 16.65 -61.64 -27.59
CA PRO A 3 17.32 -62.60 -26.71
C PRO A 3 17.97 -61.97 -25.46
N ARG A 4 17.93 -62.85 -24.45
CA ARG A 4 18.59 -62.87 -23.16
C ARG A 4 20.13 -63.14 -23.31
N SER A 5 20.88 -62.73 -22.33
CA SER A 5 22.05 -63.37 -21.66
C SER A 5 23.01 -62.24 -21.20
N GLY A 6 23.63 -62.16 -20.03
CA GLY A 6 24.01 -63.17 -19.11
C GLY A 6 24.59 -62.54 -17.84
N TRP A 7 24.49 -63.28 -16.81
CA TRP A 7 24.96 -63.03 -15.45
C TRP A 7 26.47 -63.09 -15.32
N VAL A 8 27.06 -62.11 -14.59
CA VAL A 8 28.32 -62.35 -13.86
C VAL A 8 28.19 -61.77 -12.46
N LEU A 9 28.15 -62.70 -11.48
CA LEU A 9 28.28 -62.42 -10.04
C LEU A 9 29.77 -62.22 -9.73
N LEU A 10 30.14 -61.10 -9.14
CA LEU A 10 31.41 -60.94 -8.40
C LEU A 10 31.05 -60.42 -7.00
N ALA A 11 31.16 -61.32 -6.03
CA ALA A 11 31.12 -61.05 -4.61
C ALA A 11 32.42 -60.36 -4.20
N GLY A 12 32.33 -59.11 -3.73
CA GLY A 12 33.41 -58.39 -3.08
C GLY A 12 33.02 -58.07 -1.64
N LEU A 13 33.56 -58.82 -0.70
CA LEU A 13 33.50 -58.53 0.75
C LEU A 13 34.34 -57.26 1.03
N GLY A 14 33.67 -56.13 1.33
CA GLY A 14 34.31 -54.91 1.76
C GLY A 14 33.87 -54.56 3.18
N ALA A 15 34.79 -54.55 4.09
CA ALA A 15 34.62 -54.34 5.53
C ALA A 15 33.90 -53.04 5.88
N CYS A 16 32.87 -53.09 6.70
CA CYS A 16 32.24 -51.94 7.37
C CYS A 16 33.21 -51.34 8.39
N GLY A 17 33.92 -50.29 7.99
CA GLY A 17 34.54 -49.35 8.91
C GLY A 17 33.52 -48.36 9.45
N GLY A 18 32.92 -48.61 10.59
CA GLY A 18 32.08 -47.66 11.32
C GLY A 18 32.93 -46.49 11.82
N SER A 19 32.90 -45.36 11.10
CA SER A 19 33.35 -44.08 11.64
C SER A 19 32.31 -43.56 12.61
N THR A 20 32.56 -43.69 13.90
CA THR A 20 31.83 -43.00 14.96
C THR A 20 31.94 -41.47 14.69
N PRO A 21 30.81 -40.68 14.65
CA PRO A 21 30.92 -39.24 14.56
C PRO A 21 31.69 -38.74 15.78
N ALA A 22 32.69 -37.93 15.55
CA ALA A 22 33.42 -37.27 16.62
C ALA A 22 32.42 -36.43 17.46
N PRO A 23 32.51 -36.45 18.80
CA PRO A 23 31.70 -35.63 19.64
C PRO A 23 31.93 -34.17 19.25
N HIS A 24 30.87 -33.43 18.93
CA HIS A 24 30.94 -32.00 18.69
C HIS A 24 31.66 -31.34 19.87
N ALA A 25 32.85 -30.80 19.62
CA ALA A 25 33.60 -30.09 20.64
C ALA A 25 32.73 -28.95 21.18
N ALA A 26 32.56 -28.89 22.48
CA ALA A 26 31.87 -27.75 23.11
C ALA A 26 32.59 -26.47 22.69
N PRO A 27 31.85 -25.37 22.38
CA PRO A 27 32.44 -24.11 21.95
C PRO A 27 33.50 -23.67 22.94
N THR A 28 34.67 -23.33 22.44
CA THR A 28 35.79 -22.88 23.26
C THR A 28 35.45 -21.61 24.02
N PRO A 29 36.01 -21.36 25.20
CA PRO A 29 35.73 -20.12 25.98
C PRO A 29 36.00 -18.84 25.20
N VAL A 30 36.95 -18.85 24.27
CA VAL A 30 37.26 -17.70 23.38
C VAL A 30 36.09 -17.40 22.43
N SER A 31 35.41 -18.42 21.91
CA SER A 31 34.23 -18.26 21.05
C SER A 31 33.09 -17.61 21.81
N ARG A 32 32.83 -18.01 23.06
CA ARG A 32 31.78 -17.41 23.91
C ARG A 32 32.08 -15.93 24.27
N VAL A 33 33.34 -15.59 24.53
CA VAL A 33 33.74 -14.20 24.86
C VAL A 33 33.61 -13.30 23.63
N ALA A 34 33.96 -13.80 22.44
CA ALA A 34 33.78 -13.04 21.20
C ALA A 34 32.28 -12.83 20.85
N GLU A 35 31.45 -13.85 21.07
CA GLU A 35 29.99 -13.79 20.84
C GLU A 35 29.30 -12.83 21.82
N THR A 36 29.69 -12.81 23.10
CA THR A 36 29.15 -11.88 24.10
C THR A 36 29.63 -10.45 23.89
N ALA A 37 30.87 -10.24 23.41
CA ALA A 37 31.39 -8.92 23.06
C ALA A 37 30.64 -8.35 21.85
N SER A 38 30.33 -9.17 20.84
CA SER A 38 29.53 -8.78 19.68
C SER A 38 28.09 -8.42 20.09
N ALA A 39 27.45 -9.21 20.95
CA ALA A 39 26.10 -8.93 21.45
C ALA A 39 26.03 -7.59 22.20
N ALA A 40 27.02 -7.32 23.06
CA ALA A 40 27.07 -6.04 23.80
C ALA A 40 27.26 -4.82 22.88
N GLU A 41 28.00 -4.98 21.78
CA GLU A 41 28.15 -3.89 20.81
C GLU A 41 26.83 -3.64 20.05
N VAL A 42 26.12 -4.70 19.64
CA VAL A 42 24.78 -4.62 19.01
C VAL A 42 23.79 -3.92 19.94
N ASP A 43 23.75 -4.29 21.22
CA ASP A 43 22.88 -3.65 22.21
C ASP A 43 23.18 -2.17 22.38
N LYS A 44 24.45 -1.77 22.37
CA LYS A 44 24.87 -0.38 22.41
C LYS A 44 24.43 0.41 21.17
N VAL A 45 24.54 -0.16 19.98
CA VAL A 45 24.06 0.45 18.73
C VAL A 45 22.52 0.61 18.77
N TRP A 46 21.82 -0.41 19.24
CA TRP A 46 20.37 -0.36 19.44
C TRP A 46 19.93 0.72 20.43
N GLU A 47 20.64 0.87 21.55
CA GLU A 47 20.38 1.94 22.51
C GLU A 47 20.59 3.33 21.89
N GLN A 48 21.64 3.49 21.06
CA GLN A 48 21.88 4.73 20.32
C GLN A 48 20.74 5.03 19.33
N ALA A 49 20.27 4.04 18.58
CA ALA A 49 19.12 4.16 17.69
C ALA A 49 17.86 4.59 18.45
N THR A 50 17.54 3.90 19.57
CA THR A 50 16.41 4.23 20.44
C THR A 50 16.47 5.67 20.94
N LYS A 51 17.66 6.14 21.36
CA LYS A 51 17.87 7.51 21.80
C LYS A 51 17.70 8.53 20.67
N ALA A 52 18.13 8.18 19.45
CA ALA A 52 17.95 9.01 18.26
C ALA A 52 16.45 9.12 17.88
N VAL A 53 15.69 8.02 17.92
CA VAL A 53 14.23 8.00 17.69
C VAL A 53 13.52 8.94 18.67
N ARG A 54 13.80 8.81 19.99
CA ARG A 54 13.18 9.67 21.01
C ARG A 54 13.46 11.15 20.81
N ARG A 55 14.55 11.50 20.14
CA ARG A 55 14.97 12.88 19.85
C ARG A 55 14.54 13.38 18.48
N GLY A 56 13.91 12.55 17.66
CA GLY A 56 13.55 12.87 16.28
C GLY A 56 14.76 13.12 15.37
N LYS A 57 15.93 12.54 15.71
CA LYS A 57 17.15 12.69 14.92
C LYS A 57 17.20 11.63 13.81
N TRP A 58 16.37 11.82 12.79
CA TRP A 58 16.08 10.81 11.77
C TRP A 58 17.32 10.32 11.00
N GLY A 59 18.28 11.19 10.69
CA GLY A 59 19.55 10.79 10.06
C GLY A 59 20.40 9.88 10.97
N ASP A 60 20.44 10.18 12.29
CA ASP A 60 21.14 9.34 13.26
C ASP A 60 20.40 7.98 13.43
N VAL A 61 19.06 7.98 13.37
CA VAL A 61 18.24 6.76 13.42
C VAL A 61 18.68 5.80 12.30
N ILE A 62 18.67 6.26 11.06
CA ILE A 62 19.06 5.45 9.89
C ILE A 62 20.48 4.91 10.08
N LYS A 63 21.44 5.79 10.39
CA LYS A 63 22.84 5.40 10.58
C LYS A 63 23.04 4.28 11.60
N HIS A 64 22.32 4.36 12.73
CA HIS A 64 22.46 3.36 13.78
C HIS A 64 21.69 2.08 13.46
N LEU A 65 20.52 2.17 12.79
CA LEU A 65 19.72 1.00 12.43
C LEU A 65 20.34 0.22 11.27
N ASP A 66 20.89 0.90 10.25
CA ASP A 66 21.65 0.24 9.17
C ASP A 66 22.75 -0.68 9.75
N ARG A 67 23.45 -0.19 10.76
CA ARG A 67 24.49 -0.97 11.43
C ARG A 67 23.89 -2.10 12.27
N ALA A 68 22.86 -1.82 13.08
CA ALA A 68 22.23 -2.82 13.94
C ALA A 68 21.63 -3.98 13.13
N LEU A 69 20.96 -3.69 12.01
CA LEU A 69 20.35 -4.70 11.13
C LEU A 69 21.38 -5.64 10.50
N LEU A 70 22.61 -5.15 10.24
CA LEU A 70 23.70 -6.00 9.74
C LEU A 70 24.29 -6.92 10.83
N GLU A 71 24.20 -6.52 12.09
CA GLU A 71 24.83 -7.19 13.22
C GLU A 71 23.84 -8.07 14.02
N PHE A 72 22.52 -7.92 13.79
CA PHE A 72 21.51 -8.73 14.47
C PHE A 72 21.64 -10.21 14.09
N PRO A 73 21.56 -11.12 15.08
CA PRO A 73 21.52 -12.55 14.79
C PRO A 73 20.20 -12.91 14.07
N PRO A 74 20.21 -14.00 13.28
CA PRO A 74 19.00 -14.47 12.63
C PRO A 74 17.86 -14.69 13.65
N GLY A 75 16.69 -14.10 13.39
CA GLY A 75 15.52 -14.19 14.27
C GLY A 75 15.54 -13.25 15.48
N ASP A 76 16.42 -12.25 15.51
CA ASP A 76 16.39 -11.24 16.56
C ASP A 76 15.03 -10.53 16.59
N PRO A 77 14.33 -10.49 17.75
CA PRO A 77 12.99 -9.91 17.86
C PRO A 77 12.95 -8.38 17.60
N ARG A 78 14.10 -7.73 17.57
CA ARG A 78 14.21 -6.29 17.31
C ARG A 78 14.15 -5.91 15.83
N VAL A 79 14.33 -6.88 14.92
CA VAL A 79 14.40 -6.63 13.47
C VAL A 79 13.16 -5.94 12.95
N THR A 80 11.96 -6.40 13.32
CA THR A 80 10.69 -5.76 12.92
C THR A 80 10.62 -4.31 13.37
N GLN A 81 10.95 -4.06 14.64
CA GLN A 81 10.96 -2.70 15.20
C GLN A 81 12.03 -1.82 14.55
N ALA A 82 13.18 -2.39 14.19
CA ALA A 82 14.24 -1.67 13.48
C ALA A 82 13.76 -1.20 12.11
N HIS A 83 13.18 -2.09 11.29
CA HIS A 83 12.59 -1.71 10.00
C HIS A 83 11.45 -0.71 10.15
N MET A 84 10.61 -0.83 11.18
CA MET A 84 9.60 0.19 11.49
C MET A 84 10.20 1.56 11.73
N TRP A 85 11.20 1.67 12.59
CA TRP A 85 11.83 2.96 12.91
C TRP A 85 12.63 3.53 11.75
N GLU A 86 13.27 2.67 10.95
CA GLU A 86 13.96 3.11 9.75
C GLU A 86 12.96 3.64 8.71
N GLY A 87 11.85 2.94 8.50
CA GLY A 87 10.75 3.41 7.68
C GLY A 87 10.20 4.77 8.13
N GLU A 88 9.99 4.96 9.44
CA GLU A 88 9.57 6.24 10.01
C GLU A 88 10.59 7.35 9.76
N ALA A 89 11.87 7.05 9.92
CA ALA A 89 12.94 8.00 9.69
C ALA A 89 13.01 8.43 8.21
N GLN A 90 12.96 7.45 7.28
CA GLN A 90 12.93 7.72 5.85
C GLN A 90 11.70 8.53 5.45
N PHE A 91 10.53 8.20 6.00
CA PHE A 91 9.28 8.95 5.76
C PHE A 91 9.38 10.39 6.25
N ALA A 92 9.89 10.61 7.45
CA ALA A 92 10.08 11.95 8.02
C ALA A 92 11.05 12.82 7.22
N LEU A 93 12.02 12.19 6.55
CA LEU A 93 12.96 12.86 5.64
C LEU A 93 12.39 13.05 4.22
N GLY A 94 11.18 12.58 3.93
CA GLY A 94 10.54 12.66 2.61
C GLY A 94 10.99 11.59 1.62
N ASN A 95 11.76 10.60 2.05
CA ASN A 95 12.23 9.49 1.23
C ASN A 95 11.17 8.38 1.14
N ASN A 96 9.98 8.71 0.65
CA ASN A 96 8.78 7.88 0.76
C ASN A 96 8.94 6.49 0.11
N LEU A 97 9.66 6.36 -1.00
CA LEU A 97 9.91 5.04 -1.62
C LEU A 97 10.80 4.16 -0.76
N GLN A 98 11.79 4.73 -0.08
CA GLN A 98 12.63 3.98 0.84
C GLN A 98 11.86 3.62 2.10
N ALA A 99 11.07 4.56 2.64
CA ALA A 99 10.16 4.30 3.75
C ALA A 99 9.22 3.11 3.47
N ALA A 100 8.58 3.10 2.28
CA ALA A 100 7.71 2.00 1.87
C ALA A 100 8.44 0.65 1.84
N ARG A 101 9.72 0.63 1.44
CA ARG A 101 10.53 -0.61 1.44
C ARG A 101 10.79 -1.11 2.85
N GLU A 102 11.20 -0.23 3.76
CA GLU A 102 11.51 -0.64 5.14
C GLU A 102 10.23 -1.07 5.89
N PHE A 103 9.14 -0.34 5.74
CA PHE A 103 7.84 -0.77 6.27
C PHE A 103 7.37 -2.11 5.68
N ARG A 104 7.63 -2.37 4.38
CA ARG A 104 7.28 -3.64 3.74
C ARG A 104 8.06 -4.80 4.36
N LYS A 105 9.36 -4.64 4.61
CA LYS A 105 10.16 -5.64 5.32
C LYS A 105 9.59 -5.92 6.71
N ALA A 106 9.26 -4.86 7.49
CA ALA A 106 8.66 -5.04 8.81
C ALA A 106 7.34 -5.84 8.79
N SER A 107 6.55 -5.74 7.70
CA SER A 107 5.29 -6.48 7.58
C SER A 107 5.47 -7.90 7.03
N ASP A 108 6.37 -8.09 6.06
CA ASP A 108 6.44 -9.34 5.29
C ASP A 108 7.38 -10.36 5.92
N ASP A 109 8.48 -9.91 6.56
CA ASP A 109 9.43 -10.81 7.24
C ASP A 109 8.85 -11.41 8.52
N THR A 110 7.94 -10.69 9.17
CA THR A 110 7.30 -11.13 10.44
C THR A 110 5.79 -10.89 10.43
N PRO A 111 5.03 -11.61 9.59
CA PRO A 111 3.60 -11.33 9.37
C PRO A 111 2.71 -11.54 10.60
N ASN A 112 3.20 -12.30 11.60
CA ASN A 112 2.50 -12.54 12.86
C ASN A 112 2.91 -11.55 13.97
N ASP A 113 3.85 -10.65 13.73
CA ASP A 113 4.25 -9.64 14.70
C ASP A 113 3.11 -8.61 14.89
N PRO A 114 2.84 -8.16 16.13
CA PRO A 114 1.84 -7.12 16.40
C PRO A 114 2.04 -5.81 15.61
N LEU A 115 3.26 -5.53 15.15
CA LEU A 115 3.57 -4.34 14.34
C LEU A 115 3.28 -4.54 12.84
N ALA A 116 3.15 -5.78 12.35
CA ALA A 116 2.98 -6.06 10.93
C ALA A 116 1.77 -5.35 10.29
N PRO A 117 0.58 -5.28 10.93
CA PRO A 117 -0.54 -4.51 10.39
C PRO A 117 -0.26 -3.01 10.30
N GLU A 118 0.40 -2.45 11.31
CA GLU A 118 0.79 -1.02 11.30
C GLU A 118 1.85 -0.75 10.25
N ALA A 119 2.83 -1.63 10.11
CA ALA A 119 3.85 -1.54 9.07
C ALA A 119 3.22 -1.50 7.68
N LEU A 120 2.28 -2.41 7.39
CA LEU A 120 1.59 -2.44 6.09
C LEU A 120 0.74 -1.19 5.84
N LEU A 121 0.10 -0.63 6.87
CA LEU A 121 -0.56 0.66 6.79
C LEU A 121 0.43 1.77 6.37
N ARG A 122 1.59 1.80 6.99
CA ARG A 122 2.63 2.81 6.70
C ARG A 122 3.22 2.66 5.30
N VAL A 123 3.31 1.43 4.75
CA VAL A 123 3.64 1.23 3.32
C VAL A 123 2.67 2.00 2.43
N ALA A 124 1.37 1.81 2.66
CA ALA A 124 0.34 2.46 1.87
C ALA A 124 0.33 3.99 2.05
N ASP A 125 0.52 4.48 3.29
CA ASP A 125 0.66 5.92 3.59
C ASP A 125 1.83 6.53 2.81
N ALA A 126 2.97 5.83 2.72
CA ALA A 126 4.14 6.30 2.00
C ALA A 126 3.89 6.43 0.48
N TYR A 127 3.18 5.47 -0.12
CA TYR A 127 2.74 5.59 -1.53
C TYR A 127 1.70 6.69 -1.72
N ALA A 128 0.74 6.84 -0.80
CA ALA A 128 -0.28 7.89 -0.88
C ALA A 128 0.33 9.30 -0.83
N ASP A 129 1.41 9.48 -0.04
CA ASP A 129 2.12 10.76 0.05
C ASP A 129 2.90 11.10 -1.22
N LEU A 130 3.29 10.12 -2.04
CA LEU A 130 3.88 10.34 -3.35
C LEU A 130 2.88 10.90 -4.38
N TRP A 131 1.58 10.73 -4.15
CA TRP A 131 0.52 11.27 -5.01
C TRP A 131 -0.22 12.42 -4.32
N ARG A 132 0.48 13.51 -4.04
CA ARG A 132 -0.09 14.69 -3.36
C ARG A 132 -1.04 15.50 -4.24
N ARG A 133 -0.84 15.48 -5.54
CA ARG A 133 -1.60 16.29 -6.50
C ARG A 133 -2.43 15.40 -7.41
N PRO A 134 -3.77 15.40 -7.25
CA PRO A 134 -4.66 14.53 -8.03
C PRO A 134 -4.54 14.68 -9.55
N GLU A 135 -4.14 15.86 -10.03
CA GLU A 135 -4.00 16.13 -11.46
C GLU A 135 -2.82 15.39 -12.12
N LEU A 136 -1.87 14.90 -11.31
CA LEU A 136 -0.71 14.17 -11.79
C LEU A 136 -1.03 12.69 -12.00
N ASP A 137 -0.01 11.93 -12.44
CA ASP A 137 -0.09 10.48 -12.63
C ASP A 137 -0.56 9.78 -11.34
N PRO A 138 -1.63 8.96 -11.41
CA PRO A 138 -2.24 8.35 -10.24
C PRO A 138 -1.58 7.02 -9.81
N SER A 139 -0.49 6.57 -10.45
CA SER A 139 0.09 5.25 -10.23
C SER A 139 0.42 4.98 -8.76
N TYR A 140 1.00 5.94 -8.06
CA TYR A 140 1.28 5.79 -6.63
C TYR A 140 0.00 5.78 -5.78
N GLY A 141 -1.02 6.55 -6.16
CA GLY A 141 -2.33 6.48 -5.51
C GLY A 141 -2.99 5.11 -5.67
N GLN A 142 -2.89 4.51 -6.87
CA GLN A 142 -3.40 3.17 -7.14
C GLN A 142 -2.63 2.11 -6.34
N THR A 143 -1.29 2.24 -6.25
CA THR A 143 -0.47 1.36 -5.41
C THR A 143 -0.84 1.48 -3.94
N ALA A 144 -1.06 2.69 -3.44
CA ALA A 144 -1.53 2.92 -2.07
C ALA A 144 -2.89 2.26 -1.82
N LEU A 145 -3.85 2.44 -2.74
CA LEU A 145 -5.18 1.82 -2.66
C LEU A 145 -5.08 0.29 -2.58
N ALA A 146 -4.30 -0.32 -3.47
CA ALA A 146 -4.08 -1.77 -3.49
C ALA A 146 -3.44 -2.26 -2.17
N THR A 147 -2.48 -1.51 -1.62
CA THR A 147 -1.82 -1.86 -0.36
C THR A 147 -2.75 -1.72 0.85
N TYR A 148 -3.62 -0.69 0.90
CA TYR A 148 -4.66 -0.62 1.94
C TYR A 148 -5.65 -1.78 1.85
N GLN A 149 -6.05 -2.17 0.64
CA GLN A 149 -6.92 -3.33 0.43
C GLN A 149 -6.23 -4.65 0.85
N GLU A 150 -4.94 -4.80 0.56
CA GLU A 150 -4.12 -5.91 1.07
C GLU A 150 -4.17 -5.97 2.59
N LEU A 151 -4.02 -4.83 3.28
CA LEU A 151 -4.08 -4.75 4.73
C LEU A 151 -5.45 -5.20 5.28
N LEU A 152 -6.55 -4.75 4.66
CA LEU A 152 -7.90 -5.17 5.07
C LEU A 152 -8.08 -6.69 4.97
N ASN A 153 -7.49 -7.31 3.94
CA ASN A 153 -7.59 -8.75 3.70
C ASN A 153 -6.68 -9.57 4.63
N ARG A 154 -5.44 -9.10 4.86
CA ARG A 154 -4.45 -9.84 5.67
C ARG A 154 -4.71 -9.71 7.17
N TYR A 155 -5.17 -8.53 7.62
CA TYR A 155 -5.29 -8.19 9.04
C TYR A 155 -6.67 -7.61 9.40
N PRO A 156 -7.77 -8.33 9.10
CA PRO A 156 -9.12 -7.83 9.34
C PRO A 156 -9.36 -7.55 10.82
N GLY A 157 -10.14 -6.51 11.11
CA GLY A 157 -10.55 -6.16 12.48
C GLY A 157 -9.50 -5.41 13.31
N THR A 158 -8.26 -5.27 12.83
CA THR A 158 -7.21 -4.49 13.52
C THR A 158 -7.49 -2.99 13.50
N THR A 159 -6.85 -2.24 14.40
CA THR A 159 -6.90 -0.76 14.39
C THR A 159 -6.29 -0.19 13.12
N ALA A 160 -5.24 -0.81 12.59
CA ALA A 160 -4.65 -0.44 11.31
C ALA A 160 -5.64 -0.62 10.16
N ALA A 161 -6.41 -1.73 10.12
CA ALA A 161 -7.44 -1.96 9.11
C ALA A 161 -8.55 -0.90 9.14
N LYS A 162 -9.00 -0.50 10.34
CA LYS A 162 -10.00 0.59 10.46
C LYS A 162 -9.46 1.91 9.91
N ARG A 163 -8.20 2.22 10.17
CA ARG A 163 -7.54 3.42 9.62
C ARG A 163 -7.35 3.32 8.10
N ALA A 164 -7.01 2.13 7.59
CA ALA A 164 -6.89 1.88 6.15
C ALA A 164 -8.21 2.15 5.42
N GLN A 165 -9.36 1.75 5.99
CA GLN A 165 -10.66 2.05 5.39
C GLN A 165 -10.89 3.56 5.22
N MET A 166 -10.59 4.36 6.24
CA MET A 166 -10.69 5.82 6.13
C MET A 166 -9.74 6.40 5.07
N ARG A 167 -8.52 5.85 4.95
CA ARG A 167 -7.56 6.25 3.91
C ARG A 167 -8.02 5.88 2.51
N ILE A 168 -8.69 4.73 2.36
CA ILE A 168 -9.31 4.32 1.09
C ILE A 168 -10.39 5.34 0.69
N ASP A 169 -11.26 5.73 1.60
CA ASP A 169 -12.31 6.70 1.34
C ASP A 169 -11.70 8.07 0.90
N ASP A 170 -10.65 8.55 1.59
CA ASP A 170 -9.91 9.76 1.21
C ASP A 170 -9.27 9.64 -0.20
N LEU A 171 -8.69 8.49 -0.54
CA LEU A 171 -8.12 8.26 -1.86
C LEU A 171 -9.19 8.21 -2.95
N GLN A 172 -10.35 7.62 -2.69
CA GLN A 172 -11.48 7.58 -3.62
C GLN A 172 -11.98 9.00 -3.92
N GLU A 173 -12.06 9.89 -2.92
CA GLU A 173 -12.36 11.31 -3.15
C GLU A 173 -11.30 11.99 -4.05
N ARG A 174 -10.03 11.69 -3.86
CA ARG A 174 -8.96 12.26 -4.71
C ARG A 174 -9.03 11.74 -6.14
N PHE A 175 -9.33 10.45 -6.36
CA PHE A 175 -9.56 9.89 -7.70
C PHE A 175 -10.78 10.51 -8.35
N ALA A 176 -11.92 10.60 -7.64
CA ALA A 176 -13.12 11.25 -8.15
C ALA A 176 -12.83 12.70 -8.56
N TYR A 177 -12.09 13.44 -7.73
CA TYR A 177 -11.71 14.81 -8.06
C TYR A 177 -10.82 14.90 -9.30
N LYS A 178 -9.89 13.96 -9.51
CA LYS A 178 -9.09 13.87 -10.74
C LYS A 178 -9.97 13.72 -11.97
N GLU A 179 -10.90 12.77 -11.96
CA GLU A 179 -11.83 12.54 -13.08
C GLU A 179 -12.71 13.76 -13.33
N TYR A 180 -13.19 14.41 -12.26
CA TYR A 180 -13.96 15.64 -12.35
C TYR A 180 -13.17 16.77 -13.02
N LYS A 181 -11.89 16.95 -12.65
CA LYS A 181 -11.02 17.96 -13.28
C LYS A 181 -10.78 17.67 -14.76
N ALA A 182 -10.60 16.41 -15.14
CA ALA A 182 -10.50 15.99 -16.53
C ALA A 182 -11.78 16.34 -17.31
N ALA A 183 -12.95 16.02 -16.76
CA ALA A 183 -14.23 16.37 -17.36
C ALA A 183 -14.38 17.88 -17.56
N LEU A 184 -14.04 18.68 -16.55
CA LEU A 184 -14.09 20.16 -16.66
C LEU A 184 -13.14 20.70 -17.72
N TYR A 185 -11.99 20.06 -17.93
CA TYR A 185 -11.08 20.41 -19.01
C TYR A 185 -11.76 20.21 -20.39
N TYR A 186 -12.37 19.05 -20.63
CA TYR A 186 -13.07 18.77 -21.88
C TYR A 186 -14.32 19.64 -22.05
N MET A 187 -15.05 19.97 -20.99
CA MET A 187 -16.15 20.95 -21.03
C MET A 187 -15.68 22.32 -21.53
N ARG A 188 -14.52 22.81 -21.09
CA ARG A 188 -13.94 24.09 -21.56
C ARG A 188 -13.55 24.04 -23.03
N LEU A 189 -13.07 22.90 -23.50
CA LEU A 189 -12.75 22.67 -24.92
C LEU A 189 -13.99 22.44 -25.78
N LYS A 190 -15.21 22.43 -25.20
CA LYS A 190 -16.47 22.08 -25.85
C LYS A 190 -16.49 20.65 -26.44
N ALA A 191 -15.58 19.78 -25.98
CA ALA A 191 -15.52 18.36 -26.32
C ALA A 191 -16.49 17.59 -25.39
N TYR A 192 -17.79 17.82 -25.61
CA TYR A 192 -18.82 17.36 -24.67
C TYR A 192 -18.92 15.83 -24.61
N ASP A 193 -18.71 15.09 -25.70
CA ASP A 193 -18.71 13.64 -25.67
C ASP A 193 -17.60 13.09 -24.77
N SER A 194 -16.40 13.65 -24.85
CA SER A 194 -15.30 13.30 -23.94
C SER A 194 -15.63 13.67 -22.50
N ALA A 195 -16.21 14.86 -22.25
CA ALA A 195 -16.62 15.25 -20.90
C ALA A 195 -17.66 14.29 -20.32
N ILE A 196 -18.64 13.86 -21.11
CA ILE A 196 -19.67 12.89 -20.73
C ILE A 196 -19.02 11.56 -20.29
N LEU A 197 -18.03 11.08 -21.04
CA LEU A 197 -17.33 9.84 -20.71
C LEU A 197 -16.72 9.91 -19.29
N TYR A 198 -15.94 10.98 -19.00
CA TYR A 198 -15.33 11.16 -17.68
C TYR A 198 -16.36 11.36 -16.58
N LEU A 199 -17.43 12.12 -16.82
CA LEU A 199 -18.49 12.35 -15.83
C LEU A 199 -19.27 11.08 -15.52
N LYS A 200 -19.59 10.25 -16.52
CA LYS A 200 -20.26 8.97 -16.34
C LYS A 200 -19.40 8.01 -15.53
N ASP A 201 -18.12 7.89 -15.89
CA ASP A 201 -17.18 7.02 -15.17
C ASP A 201 -17.03 7.45 -13.71
N LEU A 202 -16.89 8.75 -13.45
CA LEU A 202 -16.83 9.30 -12.09
C LEU A 202 -18.06 8.90 -11.27
N VAL A 203 -19.27 9.13 -11.80
CA VAL A 203 -20.51 8.86 -11.06
C VAL A 203 -20.72 7.37 -10.86
N ALA A 204 -20.33 6.53 -11.82
CA ALA A 204 -20.42 5.08 -11.69
C ALA A 204 -19.42 4.51 -10.68
N THR A 205 -18.18 5.01 -10.69
CA THR A 205 -17.10 4.49 -9.86
C THR A 205 -17.11 5.10 -8.44
N TYR A 206 -17.42 6.39 -8.33
CA TYR A 206 -17.38 7.15 -7.08
C TYR A 206 -18.72 7.83 -6.73
N PRO A 207 -19.83 7.10 -6.63
CA PRO A 207 -21.17 7.68 -6.48
C PRO A 207 -21.37 8.44 -5.16
N ARG A 208 -20.52 8.19 -4.17
CA ARG A 208 -20.57 8.83 -2.85
C ARG A 208 -19.59 9.99 -2.70
N SER A 209 -18.77 10.28 -3.71
CA SER A 209 -17.82 11.38 -3.61
C SER A 209 -18.50 12.73 -3.49
N ALA A 210 -17.82 13.66 -2.84
CA ALA A 210 -18.31 15.02 -2.66
C ALA A 210 -18.54 15.75 -3.99
N VAL A 211 -17.83 15.36 -5.05
CA VAL A 211 -17.96 15.95 -6.39
C VAL A 211 -19.02 15.25 -7.27
N ALA A 212 -19.60 14.13 -6.85
CA ALA A 212 -20.57 13.40 -7.65
C ALA A 212 -21.84 14.23 -7.99
N PRO A 213 -22.44 15.02 -7.08
CA PRO A 213 -23.57 15.88 -7.43
C PRO A 213 -23.22 16.92 -8.47
N ASP A 214 -22.05 17.56 -8.36
CA ASP A 214 -21.60 18.54 -9.33
C ASP A 214 -21.32 17.89 -10.70
N ALA A 215 -20.74 16.68 -10.70
CA ALA A 215 -20.50 15.90 -11.90
C ALA A 215 -21.81 15.59 -12.64
N LEU A 216 -22.86 15.19 -11.91
CA LEU A 216 -24.19 14.95 -12.47
C LEU A 216 -24.80 16.24 -13.08
N ILE A 217 -24.64 17.38 -12.41
CA ILE A 217 -25.09 18.69 -12.95
C ILE A 217 -24.34 19.03 -14.25
N ARG A 218 -23.03 18.79 -14.31
CA ARG A 218 -22.23 18.98 -15.52
C ARG A 218 -22.64 18.02 -16.64
N LEU A 219 -22.98 16.78 -16.28
CA LEU A 219 -23.50 15.78 -17.22
C LEU A 219 -24.79 16.26 -17.89
N VAL A 220 -25.75 16.75 -17.09
CA VAL A 220 -26.99 17.36 -17.61
C VAL A 220 -26.68 18.54 -18.55
N GLN A 221 -25.71 19.40 -18.20
CA GLN A 221 -25.32 20.54 -19.07
C GLN A 221 -24.76 20.05 -20.41
N ALA A 222 -23.88 19.03 -20.39
CA ALA A 222 -23.29 18.46 -21.60
C ALA A 222 -24.37 17.83 -22.50
N TYR A 223 -25.26 17.02 -21.93
CA TYR A 223 -26.37 16.41 -22.65
C TYR A 223 -27.31 17.42 -23.29
N ARG A 224 -27.66 18.51 -22.57
CA ARG A 224 -28.47 19.58 -23.15
C ARG A 224 -27.80 20.25 -24.34
N THR A 225 -26.48 20.47 -24.26
CA THR A 225 -25.74 21.11 -25.35
C THR A 225 -25.73 20.26 -26.61
N LEU A 226 -25.71 18.92 -26.45
CA LEU A 226 -25.76 17.97 -27.55
C LEU A 226 -27.20 17.59 -27.99
N GLY A 227 -28.20 18.04 -27.26
CA GLY A 227 -29.61 17.72 -27.58
C GLY A 227 -30.06 16.33 -27.13
N TYR A 228 -29.37 15.67 -26.21
CA TYR A 228 -29.68 14.32 -25.71
C TYR A 228 -30.79 14.42 -24.62
N LYS A 229 -32.03 14.58 -25.08
CA LYS A 229 -33.20 14.86 -24.21
C LYS A 229 -33.48 13.73 -23.22
N GLU A 230 -33.39 12.48 -23.66
CA GLU A 230 -33.63 11.30 -22.82
C GLU A 230 -32.63 11.19 -21.68
N ASP A 231 -31.32 11.36 -21.99
CA ASP A 231 -30.26 11.35 -20.98
C ASP A 231 -30.42 12.48 -19.96
N VAL A 232 -30.88 13.67 -20.39
CA VAL A 232 -31.21 14.78 -19.49
C VAL A 232 -32.32 14.40 -18.53
N GLN A 233 -33.41 13.79 -19.01
CA GLN A 233 -34.53 13.36 -18.18
C GLN A 233 -34.12 12.32 -17.16
N GLU A 234 -33.40 11.28 -17.59
CA GLU A 234 -32.90 10.22 -16.72
C GLU A 234 -31.96 10.76 -15.64
N THR A 235 -30.95 11.54 -16.04
CA THR A 235 -29.98 12.13 -15.10
C THR A 235 -30.67 13.07 -14.13
N CYS A 236 -31.61 13.88 -14.57
CA CYS A 236 -32.38 14.75 -13.68
C CYS A 236 -33.27 13.97 -12.72
N GLY A 237 -33.86 12.87 -13.16
CA GLY A 237 -34.60 11.93 -12.30
C GLY A 237 -33.71 11.36 -11.19
N TYR A 238 -32.49 10.93 -11.56
CA TYR A 238 -31.50 10.43 -10.60
C TYR A 238 -31.10 11.50 -9.58
N ILE A 239 -30.74 12.71 -10.05
CA ILE A 239 -30.34 13.83 -9.18
C ILE A 239 -31.46 14.17 -8.18
N ARG A 240 -32.69 14.27 -8.64
CA ARG A 240 -33.84 14.58 -7.75
C ARG A 240 -34.05 13.53 -6.69
N ARG A 241 -33.80 12.26 -6.99
CA ARG A 241 -33.97 11.14 -6.07
C ARG A 241 -32.87 11.05 -5.02
N PHE A 242 -31.63 11.26 -5.41
CA PHE A 242 -30.46 10.95 -4.54
C PHE A 242 -29.69 12.19 -4.09
N HIS A 243 -29.82 13.33 -4.77
CA HIS A 243 -29.06 14.55 -4.52
C HIS A 243 -29.93 15.81 -4.55
N SER A 244 -31.18 15.69 -4.13
CA SER A 244 -32.19 16.78 -4.23
C SER A 244 -31.79 18.09 -3.55
N THR A 245 -30.97 18.03 -2.51
CA THR A 245 -30.50 19.18 -1.72
C THR A 245 -29.18 19.77 -2.21
N ALA A 246 -28.53 19.15 -3.21
CA ALA A 246 -27.24 19.64 -3.70
C ALA A 246 -27.39 21.01 -4.38
N PRO A 247 -26.40 21.92 -4.19
CA PRO A 247 -26.40 23.24 -4.82
C PRO A 247 -26.54 23.15 -6.34
N GLY A 248 -27.37 24.02 -6.94
CA GLY A 248 -27.53 24.08 -8.40
C GLY A 248 -28.50 23.10 -9.03
N VAL A 249 -29.01 22.12 -8.29
CA VAL A 249 -29.97 21.12 -8.80
C VAL A 249 -31.24 21.76 -9.35
N GLY A 250 -31.83 22.73 -8.64
CA GLY A 250 -33.06 23.41 -9.09
C GLY A 250 -32.85 24.15 -10.44
N LYS A 251 -31.65 24.67 -10.69
CA LYS A 251 -31.30 25.31 -11.98
C LYS A 251 -31.01 24.27 -13.07
N ALA A 252 -30.30 23.21 -12.72
CA ALA A 252 -29.95 22.15 -13.66
C ALA A 252 -31.16 21.28 -14.04
N CYS A 253 -32.07 21.03 -13.11
CA CYS A 253 -33.23 20.13 -13.28
C CYS A 253 -34.51 20.80 -12.75
N PRO A 254 -35.05 21.84 -13.42
CA PRO A 254 -36.25 22.53 -12.98
C PRO A 254 -37.45 21.56 -12.95
N LYS A 255 -38.31 21.72 -11.94
CA LYS A 255 -39.61 20.98 -11.83
C LYS A 255 -40.51 21.42 -12.98
N GLY A 256 -40.93 20.47 -13.82
CA GLY A 256 -41.89 20.76 -14.93
C GLY A 256 -41.25 20.85 -16.32
N ALA A 257 -39.97 20.64 -16.52
CA ALA A 257 -39.33 20.62 -17.86
C ALA A 257 -39.50 19.28 -18.62
N GLU A 258 -40.45 18.44 -18.21
CA GLU A 258 -40.62 17.09 -18.75
C GLU A 258 -41.53 16.99 -20.00
N THR A 259 -42.10 18.13 -20.48
CA THR A 259 -43.10 18.13 -21.57
C THR A 259 -42.87 19.24 -22.62
N SER A 260 -41.66 19.33 -23.17
CA SER A 260 -41.46 20.16 -24.37
C SER A 260 -40.50 19.53 -25.35
#